data_843d58866cc2571f034f417ff68989b9
#
_entry.id   843d58866cc2571f034f417ff68989b9
#
_cell.length_a   1.000
_cell.length_b   1.000
_cell.length_c   1.000
_cell.angle_alpha   90.00
_cell.angle_beta   90.00
_cell.angle_gamma   90.00
#
_symmetry.space_group_name_H-M   'P 1'
#
loop_
_entity.id
_entity.type
_entity.pdbx_description
1 polymer ?
#
loop_
_entity_poly.entity_id
_entity_poly.type
_entity_poly.pdbx_seq_one_letter_code
_entity_poly.pdbx_strand_id
1 'polypeptide(L)'
;KEIGDEGLVPFCPKCNKPLFDHMIPCVIIICYTVDNKIVLAHEPNSPLPYVLIAGYTKIGENLEEAVKREVMEELGVEVTDISYLSSYFQKTRENLMVGFSAKIKAEPTKISKELESIKLVDYKEAQILLKEAKIASKVLNDYIKNWQLELI
;
A
#
# COMPACT_ATOMS: atom_id res chain seq x y z
N LYS A 1 -28.32 10.76 -17.03
CA LYS A 1 -29.50 10.13 -16.41
C LYS A 1 -29.43 10.29 -14.90
N GLU A 2 -30.55 10.58 -14.28
CA GLU A 2 -30.63 10.60 -12.81
C GLU A 2 -30.56 9.16 -12.26
N ILE A 3 -29.73 8.95 -11.26
CA ILE A 3 -29.51 7.65 -10.64
C ILE A 3 -29.65 7.81 -9.12
N GLY A 4 -30.84 7.57 -8.61
CA GLY A 4 -31.12 7.66 -7.16
C GLY A 4 -30.55 8.93 -6.53
N ASP A 5 -29.87 8.78 -5.40
CA ASP A 5 -29.27 9.88 -4.65
C ASP A 5 -27.98 10.43 -5.28
N GLU A 6 -27.46 9.78 -6.32
CA GLU A 6 -26.26 10.22 -7.04
C GLU A 6 -26.52 11.41 -7.98
N GLY A 7 -27.79 11.73 -8.23
CA GLY A 7 -28.18 12.80 -9.12
C GLY A 7 -27.89 12.46 -10.59
N LEU A 8 -27.40 13.45 -11.35
CA LEU A 8 -27.10 13.28 -12.77
C LEU A 8 -25.76 12.58 -12.98
N VAL A 9 -25.80 11.38 -13.50
CA VAL A 9 -24.63 10.56 -13.81
C VAL A 9 -24.53 10.36 -15.33
N PRO A 10 -23.34 10.47 -15.95
CA PRO A 10 -23.14 10.08 -17.34
C PRO A 10 -23.65 8.68 -17.58
N PHE A 11 -24.31 8.48 -18.71
CA PHE A 11 -25.01 7.24 -18.99
C PHE A 11 -24.73 6.77 -20.42
N CYS A 12 -24.42 5.51 -20.60
CA CYS A 12 -24.25 4.91 -21.91
C CYS A 12 -25.57 4.26 -22.36
N PRO A 13 -26.28 4.83 -23.37
CA PRO A 13 -27.54 4.25 -23.84
C PRO A 13 -27.35 2.91 -24.56
N LYS A 14 -26.18 2.68 -25.15
CA LYS A 14 -25.87 1.43 -25.85
C LYS A 14 -25.72 0.26 -24.89
N CYS A 15 -25.00 0.46 -23.77
CA CYS A 15 -24.77 -0.55 -22.74
C CYS A 15 -25.86 -0.56 -21.67
N ASN A 16 -26.72 0.45 -21.68
CA ASN A 16 -27.76 0.69 -20.67
C ASN A 16 -27.20 0.72 -19.24
N LYS A 17 -26.05 1.40 -19.06
CA LYS A 17 -25.34 1.48 -17.77
C LYS A 17 -24.94 2.90 -17.42
N PRO A 18 -25.01 3.29 -16.13
CA PRO A 18 -24.40 4.52 -15.67
C PRO A 18 -22.87 4.41 -15.72
N LEU A 19 -22.21 5.54 -15.95
CA LEU A 19 -20.75 5.66 -15.97
C LEU A 19 -20.32 6.45 -14.73
N PHE A 20 -20.05 5.75 -13.66
CA PHE A 20 -19.52 6.35 -12.44
C PHE A 20 -18.02 6.62 -12.56
N ASP A 21 -17.56 7.66 -11.92
CA ASP A 21 -16.13 7.88 -11.75
C ASP A 21 -15.52 6.75 -10.90
N HIS A 22 -14.31 6.35 -11.24
CA HIS A 22 -13.63 5.25 -10.57
C HIS A 22 -12.28 5.68 -10.04
N MET A 23 -11.98 5.23 -8.82
CA MET A 23 -10.63 5.23 -8.28
C MET A 23 -10.13 3.78 -8.28
N ILE A 24 -8.89 3.58 -8.75
CA ILE A 24 -8.27 2.26 -8.64
C ILE A 24 -7.70 2.13 -7.24
N PRO A 25 -8.12 1.13 -6.45
CA PRO A 25 -7.55 0.90 -5.13
C PRO A 25 -6.15 0.29 -5.25
N CYS A 26 -5.22 0.79 -4.44
CA CYS A 26 -3.88 0.26 -4.28
C CYS A 26 -3.66 -0.10 -2.83
N VAL A 27 -2.92 -1.13 -2.55
CA VAL A 27 -2.44 -1.42 -1.20
C VAL A 27 -1.05 -0.82 -1.03
N ILE A 28 -0.78 -0.25 0.14
CA ILE A 28 0.54 0.23 0.55
C ILE A 28 0.84 -0.38 1.93
N ILE A 29 1.98 -1.03 2.07
CA ILE A 29 2.17 -2.02 3.11
C ILE A 29 3.41 -1.73 3.96
N ILE A 30 3.21 -1.61 5.27
CA ILE A 30 4.30 -1.69 6.24
C ILE A 30 4.60 -3.17 6.47
N CYS A 31 5.60 -3.70 5.78
CA CYS A 31 6.10 -5.05 6.03
C CYS A 31 7.09 -5.00 7.18
N TYR A 32 6.86 -5.76 8.24
CA TYR A 32 7.75 -5.78 9.39
C TYR A 32 8.20 -7.19 9.74
N THR A 33 9.40 -7.29 10.28
CA THR A 33 10.02 -8.55 10.70
C THR A 33 9.65 -8.90 12.14
N VAL A 34 10.04 -10.10 12.57
CA VAL A 34 9.83 -10.58 13.96
C VAL A 34 10.53 -9.67 14.98
N ASP A 35 11.63 -9.02 14.62
CA ASP A 35 12.36 -8.06 15.45
C ASP A 35 11.99 -6.59 15.13
N ASN A 36 10.81 -6.38 14.55
CA ASN A 36 10.22 -5.06 14.27
C ASN A 36 11.04 -4.16 13.32
N LYS A 37 11.79 -4.75 12.42
CA LYS A 37 12.41 -4.02 11.31
C LYS A 37 11.39 -3.82 10.20
N ILE A 38 11.40 -2.65 9.59
CA ILE A 38 10.50 -2.28 8.50
C ILE A 38 11.23 -2.43 7.18
N VAL A 39 10.56 -3.01 6.19
CA VAL A 39 11.10 -3.16 4.83
C VAL A 39 10.84 -1.89 4.05
N LEU A 40 11.90 -1.24 3.60
CA LEU A 40 11.86 -0.14 2.64
C LEU A 40 12.40 -0.63 1.30
N ALA A 41 11.85 -0.10 0.22
CA ALA A 41 12.26 -0.46 -1.13
C ALA A 41 12.81 0.75 -1.88
N HIS A 42 13.78 0.51 -2.75
CA HIS A 42 14.26 1.48 -3.71
C HIS A 42 13.86 1.02 -5.12
N GLU A 43 13.11 1.84 -5.82
CA GLU A 43 12.67 1.58 -7.19
C GLU A 43 13.66 2.16 -8.19
N PRO A 44 13.98 1.45 -9.29
CA PRO A 44 14.85 1.99 -10.33
C PRO A 44 14.23 3.26 -10.92
N ASN A 45 15.08 4.25 -11.16
CA ASN A 45 14.69 5.52 -11.77
C ASN A 45 13.64 6.34 -10.98
N SER A 46 13.40 6.00 -9.73
CA SER A 46 12.52 6.78 -8.87
C SER A 46 13.26 8.04 -8.36
N PRO A 47 12.58 9.21 -8.34
CA PRO A 47 13.13 10.40 -7.67
C PRO A 47 13.14 10.27 -6.15
N LEU A 48 12.40 9.31 -5.59
CA LEU A 48 12.34 9.05 -4.16
C LEU A 48 13.45 8.09 -3.73
N PRO A 49 14.16 8.35 -2.63
CA PRO A 49 15.21 7.46 -2.16
C PRO A 49 14.65 6.11 -1.71
N TYR A 50 13.50 6.11 -1.03
CA TYR A 50 12.84 4.89 -0.56
C TYR A 50 11.33 5.04 -0.63
N VAL A 51 10.67 3.90 -0.79
CA VAL A 51 9.21 3.75 -0.79
C VAL A 51 8.81 2.51 0.02
N LEU A 52 7.52 2.38 0.30
CA LEU A 52 6.95 1.15 0.85
C LEU A 52 6.54 0.19 -0.27
N ILE A 53 6.40 -1.09 0.06
CA ILE A 53 5.81 -2.08 -0.83
C ILE A 53 4.38 -1.65 -1.13
N ALA A 54 4.03 -1.57 -2.39
CA ALA A 54 2.71 -1.11 -2.84
C ALA A 54 2.35 -1.69 -4.21
N GLY A 55 1.07 -1.78 -4.49
CA GLY A 55 0.61 -2.22 -5.80
C GLY A 55 -0.89 -2.09 -5.98
N TYR A 56 -1.32 -2.14 -7.24
CA TYR A 56 -2.73 -2.09 -7.61
C TYR A 56 -3.44 -3.39 -7.22
N THR A 57 -4.69 -3.25 -6.77
CA THR A 57 -5.57 -4.42 -6.61
C THR A 57 -5.96 -4.97 -7.98
N LYS A 58 -6.27 -6.26 -8.03
CA LYS A 58 -6.78 -6.93 -9.23
C LYS A 58 -8.25 -7.27 -9.06
N ILE A 59 -8.96 -7.34 -10.19
CA ILE A 59 -10.36 -7.75 -10.18
C ILE A 59 -10.49 -9.15 -9.57
N GLY A 60 -11.40 -9.28 -8.62
CA GLY A 60 -11.69 -10.55 -7.96
C GLY A 60 -10.94 -10.79 -6.66
N GLU A 61 -9.97 -9.96 -6.31
CA GLU A 61 -9.29 -10.06 -5.02
C GLU A 61 -9.81 -9.01 -4.01
N ASN A 62 -9.81 -9.35 -2.74
CA ASN A 62 -9.99 -8.38 -1.67
C ASN A 62 -8.65 -7.72 -1.32
N LEU A 63 -8.68 -6.73 -0.42
CA LEU A 63 -7.49 -5.96 -0.09
C LEU A 63 -6.41 -6.81 0.60
N GLU A 64 -6.80 -7.71 1.49
CA GLU A 64 -5.88 -8.60 2.19
C GLU A 64 -5.21 -9.60 1.23
N GLU A 65 -5.94 -10.08 0.24
CA GLU A 65 -5.39 -10.92 -0.84
C GLU A 65 -4.39 -10.13 -1.68
N ALA A 66 -4.69 -8.86 -1.98
CA ALA A 66 -3.78 -7.97 -2.69
C ALA A 66 -2.48 -7.76 -1.89
N VAL A 67 -2.58 -7.56 -0.57
CA VAL A 67 -1.41 -7.46 0.32
C VAL A 67 -0.53 -8.71 0.22
N LYS A 68 -1.12 -9.89 0.35
CA LYS A 68 -0.39 -11.17 0.26
C LYS A 68 0.31 -11.33 -1.09
N ARG A 69 -0.40 -11.03 -2.16
CA ARG A 69 0.13 -11.15 -3.52
C ARG A 69 1.27 -10.19 -3.78
N GLU A 70 1.11 -8.91 -3.44
CA GLU A 70 2.15 -7.90 -3.66
C GLU A 70 3.42 -8.22 -2.87
N VAL A 71 3.30 -8.63 -1.61
CA VAL A 71 4.47 -9.00 -0.81
C VAL A 71 5.16 -10.24 -1.38
N MET A 72 4.39 -11.23 -1.83
CA MET A 72 4.97 -12.42 -2.47
C MET A 72 5.66 -12.07 -3.78
N GLU A 73 5.06 -11.23 -4.61
CA GLU A 73 5.64 -10.80 -5.90
C GLU A 73 6.93 -10.00 -5.70
N GLU A 74 6.94 -9.08 -4.76
CA GLU A 74 8.06 -8.15 -4.57
C GLU A 74 9.17 -8.68 -3.65
N LEU A 75 8.82 -9.41 -2.60
CA LEU A 75 9.77 -9.87 -1.58
C LEU A 75 9.95 -11.39 -1.52
N GLY A 76 9.09 -12.15 -2.20
CA GLY A 76 9.16 -13.61 -2.21
C GLY A 76 8.84 -14.27 -0.87
N VAL A 77 8.10 -13.61 0.01
CA VAL A 77 7.76 -14.13 1.34
C VAL A 77 6.26 -14.07 1.62
N GLU A 78 5.79 -14.97 2.47
CA GLU A 78 4.43 -14.95 2.99
C GLU A 78 4.30 -13.96 4.16
N VAL A 79 3.09 -13.52 4.41
CA VAL A 79 2.77 -12.60 5.51
C VAL A 79 1.70 -13.17 6.44
N THR A 80 1.72 -12.67 7.67
CA THR A 80 0.68 -12.88 8.69
C THR A 80 0.32 -11.53 9.31
N ASP A 81 -0.64 -11.54 10.21
CA ASP A 81 -1.01 -10.37 11.02
C ASP A 81 -1.31 -9.12 10.16
N ILE A 82 -2.10 -9.33 9.09
CA ILE A 82 -2.50 -8.25 8.20
C ILE A 82 -3.51 -7.35 8.91
N SER A 83 -3.19 -6.09 9.08
CA SER A 83 -4.05 -5.10 9.74
C SER A 83 -4.21 -3.84 8.90
N TYR A 84 -5.43 -3.38 8.76
CA TYR A 84 -5.73 -2.09 8.15
C TYR A 84 -5.20 -0.95 9.02
N LEU A 85 -4.63 0.06 8.41
CA LEU A 85 -4.10 1.26 9.09
C LEU A 85 -4.91 2.51 8.77
N SER A 86 -4.99 2.85 7.49
CA SER A 86 -5.57 4.11 7.03
C SER A 86 -5.69 4.11 5.51
N SER A 87 -6.37 5.11 4.95
CA SER A 87 -6.41 5.29 3.50
C SER A 87 -6.21 6.75 3.12
N TYR A 88 -5.64 6.99 1.95
CA TYR A 88 -5.34 8.31 1.43
C TYR A 88 -5.61 8.37 -0.07
N PHE A 89 -6.22 9.45 -0.52
CA PHE A 89 -6.37 9.71 -1.94
C PHE A 89 -5.07 10.30 -2.51
N GLN A 90 -4.53 9.65 -3.53
CA GLN A 90 -3.34 10.14 -4.24
C GLN A 90 -3.76 10.93 -5.48
N LYS A 91 -3.57 12.24 -5.44
CA LYS A 91 -4.01 13.16 -6.51
C LYS A 91 -3.31 12.92 -7.85
N THR A 92 -2.01 12.62 -7.82
CA THR A 92 -1.19 12.48 -9.03
C THR A 92 -1.60 11.33 -9.93
N ARG A 93 -2.11 10.24 -9.35
CA ARG A 93 -2.55 9.05 -10.08
C ARG A 93 -4.04 8.78 -9.94
N GLU A 94 -4.76 9.62 -9.20
CA GLU A 94 -6.20 9.49 -8.95
C GLU A 94 -6.59 8.10 -8.43
N ASN A 95 -5.80 7.57 -7.51
CA ASN A 95 -6.06 6.28 -6.89
C ASN A 95 -6.26 6.38 -5.38
N LEU A 96 -6.86 5.35 -4.81
CA LEU A 96 -7.05 5.23 -3.37
C LEU A 96 -5.93 4.33 -2.81
N MET A 97 -5.07 4.90 -1.99
CA MET A 97 -4.01 4.17 -1.31
C MET A 97 -4.53 3.66 0.04
N VAL A 98 -4.62 2.35 0.18
CA VAL A 98 -5.13 1.70 1.40
C VAL A 98 -3.95 1.08 2.15
N GLY A 99 -3.66 1.64 3.32
CA GLY A 99 -2.51 1.27 4.15
C GLY A 99 -2.78 0.06 5.03
N PHE A 100 -1.83 -0.87 5.01
CA PHE A 100 -1.82 -2.08 5.84
C PHE A 100 -0.47 -2.27 6.51
N SER A 101 -0.46 -2.92 7.65
CA SER A 101 0.73 -3.56 8.19
C SER A 101 0.61 -5.07 8.03
N ALA A 102 1.74 -5.71 7.83
CA ALA A 102 1.80 -7.17 7.69
C ALA A 102 3.16 -7.68 8.16
N LYS A 103 3.14 -8.76 8.94
CA LYS A 103 4.36 -9.40 9.42
C LYS A 103 4.87 -10.39 8.38
N ILE A 104 6.12 -10.24 7.95
CA ILE A 104 6.75 -11.21 7.05
C ILE A 104 7.24 -12.44 7.85
N LYS A 105 6.98 -13.63 7.29
CA LYS A 105 7.31 -14.90 7.95
C LYS A 105 8.79 -15.26 7.91
N ALA A 106 9.52 -14.65 6.98
CA ALA A 106 10.93 -14.94 6.76
C ALA A 106 11.64 -13.70 6.21
N GLU A 107 12.96 -13.70 6.24
CA GLU A 107 13.76 -12.68 5.55
C GLU A 107 13.49 -12.73 4.05
N PRO A 108 13.38 -11.57 3.37
CA PRO A 108 13.23 -11.55 1.92
C PRO A 108 14.42 -12.24 1.23
N THR A 109 14.14 -13.29 0.48
CA THR A 109 15.17 -14.09 -0.20
C THR A 109 15.33 -13.75 -1.67
N LYS A 110 14.29 -13.10 -2.25
CA LYS A 110 14.26 -12.74 -3.66
C LYS A 110 13.41 -11.51 -3.84
N ILE A 111 14.01 -10.43 -4.30
CA ILE A 111 13.28 -9.22 -4.67
C ILE A 111 12.90 -9.26 -6.15
N SER A 112 11.78 -8.62 -6.51
CA SER A 112 11.33 -8.55 -7.90
C SER A 112 12.26 -7.65 -8.73
N LYS A 113 12.13 -7.78 -10.06
CA LYS A 113 12.84 -6.91 -11.00
C LYS A 113 12.36 -5.46 -10.97
N GLU A 114 11.19 -5.21 -10.37
CA GLU A 114 10.62 -3.88 -10.21
C GLU A 114 11.31 -3.09 -9.09
N LEU A 115 12.07 -3.79 -8.23
CA LEU A 115 12.84 -3.18 -7.15
C LEU A 115 14.34 -3.28 -7.45
N GLU A 116 15.06 -2.20 -7.19
CA GLU A 116 16.52 -2.20 -7.27
C GLU A 116 17.14 -2.82 -6.02
N SER A 117 16.63 -2.47 -4.86
CA SER A 117 17.10 -2.97 -3.57
C SER A 117 16.05 -2.80 -2.48
N ILE A 118 16.26 -3.48 -1.37
CA ILE A 118 15.47 -3.31 -0.15
C ILE A 118 16.40 -3.00 1.02
N LYS A 119 15.83 -2.39 2.06
CA LYS A 119 16.53 -2.10 3.31
C LYS A 119 15.61 -2.43 4.49
N LEU A 120 16.18 -3.08 5.50
CA LEU A 120 15.51 -3.37 6.76
C LEU A 120 15.97 -2.35 7.80
N VAL A 121 15.06 -1.56 8.32
CA VAL A 121 15.37 -0.45 9.22
C VAL A 121 14.42 -0.41 10.41
N ASP A 122 14.84 0.23 11.51
CA ASP A 122 13.91 0.53 12.59
C ASP A 122 12.94 1.66 12.17
N TYR A 123 11.89 1.87 12.97
CA TYR A 123 10.88 2.88 12.63
C TYR A 123 11.42 4.31 12.60
N LYS A 124 12.41 4.63 13.40
CA LYS A 124 13.01 5.99 13.44
C LYS A 124 13.79 6.28 12.16
N GLU A 125 14.58 5.32 11.70
CA GLU A 125 15.28 5.42 10.42
C GLU A 125 14.30 5.45 9.26
N ALA A 126 13.22 4.65 9.32
CA ALA A 126 12.17 4.67 8.31
C ALA A 126 11.51 6.05 8.19
N GLN A 127 11.24 6.72 9.31
CA GLN A 127 10.68 8.09 9.30
C GLN A 127 11.57 9.07 8.54
N ILE A 128 12.88 8.95 8.69
CA ILE A 128 13.86 9.79 8.00
C ILE A 128 13.90 9.46 6.51
N LEU A 129 13.99 8.18 6.17
CA LEU A 129 14.15 7.72 4.79
C LEU A 129 12.90 7.88 3.93
N LEU A 130 11.71 7.83 4.54
CA LEU A 130 10.42 8.02 3.84
C LEU A 130 9.93 9.46 3.82
N LYS A 131 10.70 10.40 4.33
CA LYS A 131 10.32 11.80 4.46
C LYS A 131 9.77 12.43 3.18
N GLU A 132 10.37 12.11 2.03
CA GLU A 132 9.96 12.64 0.73
C GLU A 132 8.75 11.90 0.14
N ALA A 133 8.48 10.69 0.57
CA ALA A 133 7.35 9.87 0.13
C ALA A 133 6.12 10.17 1.00
N LYS A 134 5.34 11.17 0.62
CA LYS A 134 4.29 11.77 1.46
C LYS A 134 3.27 10.76 2.01
N ILE A 135 2.70 9.93 1.16
CA ILE A 135 1.69 8.93 1.59
C ILE A 135 2.34 7.84 2.41
N ALA A 136 3.49 7.34 1.97
CA ALA A 136 4.25 6.34 2.73
C ALA A 136 4.61 6.83 4.13
N SER A 137 5.02 8.09 4.25
CA SER A 137 5.31 8.73 5.53
C SER A 137 4.09 8.78 6.44
N LYS A 138 2.92 9.13 5.90
CA LYS A 138 1.66 9.14 6.67
C LYS A 138 1.25 7.75 7.14
N VAL A 139 1.35 6.76 6.26
CA VAL A 139 1.04 5.36 6.60
C VAL A 139 1.99 4.84 7.68
N LEU A 140 3.27 5.16 7.58
CA LEU A 140 4.25 4.81 8.61
C LEU A 140 3.90 5.44 9.96
N ASN A 141 3.55 6.71 9.99
CA ASN A 141 3.16 7.40 11.21
C ASN A 141 1.88 6.80 11.83
N ASP A 142 0.92 6.40 11.01
CA ASP A 142 -0.28 5.69 11.48
C ASP A 142 0.07 4.33 12.10
N TYR A 143 0.99 3.60 11.49
CA TYR A 143 1.51 2.34 12.02
C TYR A 143 2.21 2.53 13.38
N ILE A 144 3.10 3.50 13.48
CA ILE A 144 3.83 3.79 14.72
C ILE A 144 2.86 4.18 15.84
N LYS A 145 1.86 4.98 15.54
CA LYS A 145 0.85 5.42 16.50
C LYS A 145 0.05 4.24 17.05
N ASN A 146 -0.39 3.33 16.18
CA ASN A 146 -1.11 2.11 16.58
C ASN A 146 -0.22 1.20 17.44
N TRP A 147 1.02 1.01 17.02
CA TRP A 147 1.99 0.20 17.76
C TRP A 147 2.27 0.77 19.15
N GLN A 148 2.44 2.08 19.29
CA GLN A 148 2.63 2.73 20.59
C GLN A 148 1.40 2.58 21.50
N LEU A 149 0.19 2.61 20.94
CA LEU A 149 -1.04 2.38 21.71
C LEU A 149 -1.14 0.94 22.23
N GLU A 150 -0.65 -0.05 21.49
CA GLU A 150 -0.62 -1.45 21.92
C GLU A 150 0.36 -1.70 23.08
N LEU A 151 1.35 -0.85 23.26
CA LEU A 151 2.33 -0.95 24.35
C LEU A 151 1.84 -0.36 25.68
N ILE A 152 0.74 0.38 25.67
CA ILE A 152 0.10 0.96 26.84
C ILE A 152 -0.93 -0.03 27.39
#